data_571a77fda875d714ea53a89b12eabfab
#
_entry.id   571a77fda875d714ea53a89b12eabfab
#
_cell.length_a   1.000
_cell.length_b   1.000
_cell.length_c   1.000
_cell.angle_alpha   90.00
_cell.angle_beta   90.00
_cell.angle_gamma   90.00
#
_symmetry.space_group_name_H-M   'P 1'
#
loop_
_entity.id
_entity.type
_entity.pdbx_description
1 polymer ?
#
loop_
_entity_poly.entity_id
_entity_poly.type
_entity_poly.pdbx_seq_one_letter_code
_entity_poly.pdbx_strand_id
1 'polypeptide(L)'
;MKKILLRIAKFVLIVAVISAVAAGYFMINTTASSKFTVASATENEFYLTAHRGLSSVAPENSAPALEEAGKAGYYAAEFDVMPTKDGVWVMIHDDTVDRTMSGTGEICNLTYAEILEMTIDEGNGIENYPDLKISTLDEALDICEKYSMRAMIEIKGGKSEDMKSVLDILGKRAFEKEPLIIDFDKDRVSAMRELDKNIEIWYLVNKIEDDTIEFAKENSTGIGFNFGIPKNYFRIKDAQSQGITLASWTVDFLPVLDVLCALDVKYITTNRILP
;
A
#
# COMPACT_ATOMS: atom_id res chain seq x y z
N MET A 1 8.57 42.44 24.44
CA MET A 1 9.89 42.03 24.02
C MET A 1 10.35 40.73 24.69
N LYS A 2 10.54 40.63 26.02
CA LYS A 2 11.04 39.40 26.72
C LYS A 2 10.26 38.11 26.37
N LYS A 3 8.91 38.13 26.27
CA LYS A 3 8.10 36.95 25.94
C LYS A 3 8.27 36.49 24.48
N ILE A 4 8.52 37.39 23.55
CA ILE A 4 8.79 37.09 22.12
C ILE A 4 10.18 36.48 21.97
N LEU A 5 11.20 37.06 22.61
CA LEU A 5 12.55 36.53 22.67
C LEU A 5 12.60 35.11 23.25
N LEU A 6 11.83 34.85 24.31
CA LEU A 6 11.75 33.53 24.92
C LEU A 6 11.08 32.49 24.01
N ARG A 7 10.06 32.89 23.22
CA ARG A 7 9.43 32.03 22.20
C ARG A 7 10.37 31.70 21.05
N ILE A 8 11.11 32.73 20.57
CA ILE A 8 12.13 32.53 19.53
C ILE A 8 13.25 31.60 20.03
N ALA A 9 13.76 31.81 21.25
CA ALA A 9 14.80 30.97 21.83
C ALA A 9 14.33 29.51 21.99
N LYS A 10 13.08 29.28 22.43
CA LYS A 10 12.50 27.93 22.51
C LYS A 10 12.35 27.28 21.13
N PHE A 11 11.91 28.05 20.12
CA PHE A 11 11.78 27.56 18.75
C PHE A 11 13.15 27.17 18.17
N VAL A 12 14.17 28.03 18.32
CA VAL A 12 15.54 27.75 17.89
C VAL A 12 16.12 26.52 18.60
N LEU A 13 15.86 26.36 19.89
CA LEU A 13 16.28 25.18 20.65
C LEU A 13 15.62 23.90 20.13
N ILE A 14 14.32 23.94 19.86
CA ILE A 14 13.59 22.79 19.30
C ILE A 14 14.15 22.43 17.93
N VAL A 15 14.36 23.40 17.03
CA VAL A 15 14.96 23.16 15.71
C VAL A 15 16.38 22.59 15.84
N ALA A 16 17.20 23.11 16.77
CA ALA A 16 18.54 22.60 17.01
C ALA A 16 18.54 21.15 17.56
N VAL A 17 17.60 20.82 18.45
CA VAL A 17 17.44 19.45 18.96
C VAL A 17 16.98 18.50 17.86
N ILE A 18 16.01 18.90 17.05
CA ILE A 18 15.55 18.10 15.89
C ILE A 18 16.70 17.89 14.90
N SER A 19 17.46 18.95 14.58
CA SER A 19 18.61 18.85 13.68
C SER A 19 19.73 17.97 14.24
N ALA A 20 20.00 18.05 15.56
CA ALA A 20 20.99 17.19 16.23
C ALA A 20 20.56 15.73 16.29
N VAL A 21 19.28 15.47 16.54
CA VAL A 21 18.70 14.12 16.47
C VAL A 21 18.74 13.57 15.05
N ALA A 22 18.38 14.37 14.06
CA ALA A 22 18.46 13.99 12.65
C ALA A 22 19.92 13.74 12.18
N ALA A 23 20.87 14.60 12.60
CA ALA A 23 22.27 14.42 12.29
C ALA A 23 22.89 13.22 13.03
N GLY A 24 22.56 13.02 14.30
CA GLY A 24 22.96 11.83 15.07
C GLY A 24 22.40 10.55 14.46
N TYR A 25 21.14 10.59 14.06
CA TYR A 25 20.48 9.49 13.35
C TYR A 25 21.12 9.21 11.98
N PHE A 26 21.45 10.24 11.23
CA PHE A 26 22.16 10.12 9.95
C PHE A 26 23.56 9.52 10.11
N MET A 27 24.33 9.93 11.15
CA MET A 27 25.64 9.38 11.44
C MET A 27 25.59 7.93 11.93
N ILE A 28 24.60 7.55 12.73
CA ILE A 28 24.43 6.16 13.18
C ILE A 28 24.08 5.25 11.99
N ASN A 29 23.24 5.71 11.05
CA ASN A 29 22.83 4.90 9.90
C ASN A 29 23.83 4.85 8.74
N THR A 30 24.78 5.78 8.65
CA THR A 30 25.89 5.66 7.68
C THR A 30 26.96 4.65 8.13
N THR A 31 26.98 4.26 9.39
CA THR A 31 27.90 3.26 9.95
C THR A 31 27.24 1.93 10.28
N ALA A 32 25.92 1.90 10.45
CA ALA A 32 25.14 0.66 10.51
C ALA A 32 24.66 0.33 9.10
N SER A 33 25.33 -0.60 8.42
CA SER A 33 24.71 -1.37 7.35
C SER A 33 23.36 -1.83 7.86
N SER A 34 22.27 -1.33 7.30
CA SER A 34 20.96 -1.73 7.76
C SER A 34 20.83 -3.23 7.58
N LYS A 35 20.64 -3.95 8.68
CA LYS A 35 20.41 -5.40 8.65
C LYS A 35 18.99 -5.74 8.22
N PHE A 36 18.23 -4.74 7.77
CA PHE A 36 16.84 -4.89 7.38
C PHE A 36 16.77 -5.31 5.91
N THR A 37 16.69 -6.60 5.68
CA THR A 37 16.33 -7.19 4.40
C THR A 37 14.86 -7.61 4.43
N VAL A 38 14.27 -7.88 3.27
CA VAL A 38 12.89 -8.44 3.19
C VAL A 38 12.77 -9.70 4.05
N ALA A 39 13.76 -10.60 3.99
CA ALA A 39 13.78 -11.82 4.79
C ALA A 39 13.88 -11.54 6.30
N SER A 40 14.78 -10.64 6.72
CA SER A 40 14.93 -10.31 8.15
C SER A 40 13.72 -9.56 8.73
N ALA A 41 12.98 -8.83 7.92
CA ALA A 41 11.71 -8.23 8.33
C ALA A 41 10.71 -9.32 8.72
N THR A 42 10.52 -10.30 7.87
CA THR A 42 9.58 -11.41 8.10
C THR A 42 9.99 -12.24 9.33
N GLU A 43 11.26 -12.52 9.52
CA GLU A 43 11.79 -13.22 10.71
C GLU A 43 11.50 -12.45 12.02
N ASN A 44 11.38 -11.13 11.96
CA ASN A 44 11.04 -10.28 13.10
C ASN A 44 9.54 -9.91 13.16
N GLU A 45 8.70 -10.62 12.43
CA GLU A 45 7.25 -10.41 12.35
C GLU A 45 6.84 -9.02 11.83
N PHE A 46 7.65 -8.44 10.95
CA PHE A 46 7.30 -7.26 10.17
C PHE A 46 7.15 -7.68 8.70
N TYR A 47 6.10 -7.22 8.08
CA TYR A 47 5.69 -7.66 6.75
C TYR A 47 5.86 -6.53 5.75
N LEU A 48 6.89 -6.64 4.91
CA LEU A 48 7.10 -5.70 3.82
C LEU A 48 6.18 -6.03 2.65
N THR A 49 5.51 -5.02 2.16
CA THR A 49 4.58 -5.08 1.04
C THR A 49 5.14 -4.25 -0.12
N ALA A 50 5.27 -4.86 -1.30
CA ALA A 50 5.70 -4.16 -2.50
C ALA A 50 4.56 -3.33 -3.07
N HIS A 51 4.69 -1.98 -3.08
CA HIS A 51 3.68 -1.03 -3.51
C HIS A 51 3.55 -1.00 -5.03
N ARG A 52 2.37 -1.34 -5.54
CA ARG A 52 2.09 -1.55 -6.97
C ARG A 52 3.01 -2.58 -7.61
N GLY A 53 3.32 -3.65 -6.85
CA GLY A 53 4.44 -4.53 -7.10
C GLY A 53 5.79 -3.87 -6.76
N LEU A 54 6.92 -4.40 -7.26
CA LEU A 54 8.22 -3.76 -7.07
C LEU A 54 8.41 -2.64 -8.11
N SER A 55 7.65 -1.56 -7.93
CA SER A 55 7.52 -0.45 -8.87
C SER A 55 8.81 0.38 -9.07
N SER A 56 9.82 0.19 -8.22
CA SER A 56 11.16 0.77 -8.45
C SER A 56 11.98 0.04 -9.51
N VAL A 57 11.58 -1.15 -9.95
CA VAL A 57 12.31 -2.01 -10.87
C VAL A 57 11.55 -2.26 -12.17
N ALA A 58 10.22 -2.39 -12.10
CA ALA A 58 9.34 -2.64 -13.23
C ALA A 58 8.15 -1.66 -13.21
N PRO A 59 7.43 -1.50 -14.32
CA PRO A 59 6.27 -0.60 -14.37
C PRO A 59 5.23 -0.92 -13.29
N GLU A 60 4.75 0.10 -12.60
CA GLU A 60 3.75 -0.05 -11.53
C GLU A 60 2.49 -0.79 -12.01
N ASN A 61 1.80 -1.50 -11.11
CA ASN A 61 0.56 -2.22 -11.41
C ASN A 61 0.65 -3.12 -12.65
N SER A 62 1.74 -3.87 -12.78
CA SER A 62 1.98 -4.76 -13.91
C SER A 62 2.42 -6.15 -13.46
N ALA A 63 2.22 -7.14 -14.32
CA ALA A 63 2.69 -8.50 -14.07
C ALA A 63 4.21 -8.56 -13.78
N PRO A 64 5.10 -7.87 -14.54
CA PRO A 64 6.52 -7.80 -14.21
C PRO A 64 6.80 -7.24 -12.81
N ALA A 65 6.10 -6.18 -12.37
CA ALA A 65 6.34 -5.61 -11.05
C ALA A 65 5.96 -6.59 -9.92
N LEU A 66 4.88 -7.35 -10.09
CA LEU A 66 4.50 -8.41 -9.15
C LEU A 66 5.52 -9.56 -9.16
N GLU A 67 6.00 -9.98 -10.33
CA GLU A 67 7.03 -11.01 -10.44
C GLU A 67 8.36 -10.59 -9.79
N GLU A 68 8.80 -9.36 -9.98
CA GLU A 68 10.01 -8.84 -9.35
C GLU A 68 9.84 -8.75 -7.81
N ALA A 69 8.65 -8.38 -7.31
CA ALA A 69 8.35 -8.45 -5.88
C ALA A 69 8.46 -9.88 -5.34
N GLY A 70 7.94 -10.86 -6.06
CA GLY A 70 8.02 -12.27 -5.70
C GLY A 70 9.45 -12.81 -5.71
N LYS A 71 10.23 -12.49 -6.74
CA LYS A 71 11.67 -12.85 -6.82
C LYS A 71 12.49 -12.22 -5.70
N ALA A 72 12.15 -11.01 -5.27
CA ALA A 72 12.77 -10.32 -4.15
C ALA A 72 12.34 -10.86 -2.78
N GLY A 73 11.36 -11.77 -2.72
CA GLY A 73 10.91 -12.43 -1.50
C GLY A 73 9.98 -11.58 -0.62
N TYR A 74 9.29 -10.60 -1.18
CA TYR A 74 8.31 -9.81 -0.43
C TYR A 74 7.22 -10.70 0.18
N TYR A 75 6.78 -10.36 1.41
CA TYR A 75 5.69 -11.05 2.08
C TYR A 75 4.35 -10.85 1.36
N ALA A 76 4.13 -9.63 0.87
CA ALA A 76 2.92 -9.25 0.16
C ALA A 76 3.26 -8.37 -1.05
N ALA A 77 2.40 -8.40 -2.07
CA ALA A 77 2.37 -7.40 -3.12
C ALA A 77 1.05 -6.63 -3.03
N GLU A 78 1.16 -5.33 -2.96
CA GLU A 78 0.02 -4.44 -3.08
C GLU A 78 -0.14 -4.03 -4.53
N PHE A 79 -1.38 -3.93 -4.99
CA PHE A 79 -1.74 -3.45 -6.31
C PHE A 79 -3.15 -2.89 -6.32
N ASP A 80 -3.34 -1.89 -7.17
CA ASP A 80 -4.61 -1.18 -7.35
C ASP A 80 -5.47 -1.86 -8.41
N VAL A 81 -6.79 -1.95 -8.19
CA VAL A 81 -7.72 -2.49 -9.19
C VAL A 81 -8.92 -1.59 -9.42
N MET A 82 -9.36 -1.53 -10.69
CA MET A 82 -10.57 -0.84 -11.12
C MET A 82 -11.39 -1.71 -12.07
N PRO A 83 -12.74 -1.60 -12.07
CA PRO A 83 -13.58 -2.28 -13.04
C PRO A 83 -13.62 -1.50 -14.35
N THR A 84 -13.47 -2.20 -15.47
CA THR A 84 -13.74 -1.68 -16.80
C THR A 84 -15.24 -1.51 -17.03
N LYS A 85 -15.61 -0.89 -18.15
CA LYS A 85 -17.02 -0.72 -18.57
C LYS A 85 -17.82 -2.03 -18.63
N ASP A 86 -17.17 -3.12 -18.97
CA ASP A 86 -17.76 -4.48 -19.07
C ASP A 86 -17.51 -5.34 -17.82
N GLY A 87 -17.02 -4.71 -16.72
CA GLY A 87 -16.92 -5.32 -15.39
C GLY A 87 -15.70 -6.20 -15.18
N VAL A 88 -14.69 -6.13 -16.02
CA VAL A 88 -13.40 -6.80 -15.80
C VAL A 88 -12.55 -5.96 -14.84
N TRP A 89 -12.08 -6.54 -13.75
CA TRP A 89 -11.18 -5.86 -12.82
C TRP A 89 -9.74 -5.90 -13.35
N VAL A 90 -9.15 -4.72 -13.58
CA VAL A 90 -7.80 -4.55 -14.15
C VAL A 90 -6.88 -3.82 -13.19
N MET A 91 -5.57 -4.12 -13.25
CA MET A 91 -4.57 -3.47 -12.40
C MET A 91 -4.23 -2.08 -12.91
N ILE A 92 -4.74 -1.04 -12.27
CA ILE A 92 -4.42 0.36 -12.56
C ILE A 92 -4.74 1.25 -11.36
N HIS A 93 -3.90 2.29 -11.15
CA HIS A 93 -4.10 3.23 -10.04
C HIS A 93 -5.03 4.39 -10.38
N ASP A 94 -4.85 4.99 -11.56
CA ASP A 94 -5.54 6.22 -11.94
C ASP A 94 -6.89 5.91 -12.58
N ASP A 95 -7.85 6.82 -12.47
CA ASP A 95 -9.17 6.69 -13.10
C ASP A 95 -9.09 6.64 -14.64
N THR A 96 -7.95 7.04 -15.23
CA THR A 96 -7.70 7.05 -16.68
C THR A 96 -6.46 6.25 -17.03
N VAL A 97 -6.38 5.79 -18.29
CA VAL A 97 -5.19 5.12 -18.84
C VAL A 97 -4.05 6.09 -19.19
N ASP A 98 -4.30 7.40 -19.21
CA ASP A 98 -3.51 8.43 -19.88
C ASP A 98 -2.06 8.54 -19.38
N ARG A 99 -1.78 8.21 -18.10
CA ARG A 99 -0.44 8.37 -17.51
C ARG A 99 0.47 7.18 -17.76
N THR A 100 -0.08 5.99 -17.82
CA THR A 100 0.72 4.74 -17.83
C THR A 100 0.56 3.92 -19.09
N MET A 101 -0.35 4.30 -19.97
CA MET A 101 -0.64 3.53 -21.20
C MET A 101 -0.65 4.41 -22.45
N SER A 102 -0.44 3.80 -23.61
CA SER A 102 -0.35 4.43 -24.92
C SER A 102 -1.67 5.00 -25.47
N GLY A 103 -2.75 4.95 -24.67
CA GLY A 103 -4.07 5.43 -25.03
C GLY A 103 -4.56 6.57 -24.14
N THR A 104 -5.84 6.92 -24.27
CA THR A 104 -6.52 7.92 -23.44
C THR A 104 -7.93 7.48 -23.10
N GLY A 105 -8.42 7.88 -21.93
CA GLY A 105 -9.80 7.66 -21.51
C GLY A 105 -9.95 7.11 -20.11
N GLU A 106 -11.15 7.24 -19.58
CA GLU A 106 -11.49 6.73 -18.25
C GLU A 106 -11.74 5.22 -18.30
N ILE A 107 -11.19 4.48 -17.35
CA ILE A 107 -11.28 3.02 -17.23
C ILE A 107 -12.75 2.56 -17.24
N CYS A 108 -13.62 3.22 -16.50
CA CYS A 108 -15.04 2.87 -16.42
C CYS A 108 -15.82 3.09 -17.72
N ASN A 109 -15.25 3.79 -18.71
CA ASN A 109 -15.85 4.03 -20.03
C ASN A 109 -15.27 3.14 -21.12
N LEU A 110 -14.18 2.40 -20.86
CA LEU A 110 -13.49 1.51 -21.77
C LEU A 110 -13.82 0.05 -21.44
N THR A 111 -14.07 -0.76 -22.44
CA THR A 111 -14.14 -2.23 -22.31
C THR A 111 -12.73 -2.80 -22.15
N TYR A 112 -12.61 -3.97 -21.55
CA TYR A 112 -11.32 -4.66 -21.44
C TYR A 112 -10.67 -4.91 -22.82
N ALA A 113 -11.48 -5.24 -23.83
CA ALA A 113 -11.00 -5.43 -25.20
C ALA A 113 -10.39 -4.14 -25.78
N GLU A 114 -11.01 -2.97 -25.55
CA GLU A 114 -10.47 -1.67 -25.99
C GLU A 114 -9.16 -1.33 -25.28
N ILE A 115 -9.04 -1.65 -23.99
CA ILE A 115 -7.81 -1.43 -23.21
C ILE A 115 -6.69 -2.36 -23.71
N LEU A 116 -6.98 -3.58 -24.10
CA LEU A 116 -5.99 -4.53 -24.64
C LEU A 116 -5.37 -4.09 -25.99
N GLU A 117 -5.99 -3.17 -26.73
CA GLU A 117 -5.35 -2.56 -27.90
C GLU A 117 -4.21 -1.60 -27.53
N MET A 118 -4.19 -1.10 -26.29
CA MET A 118 -3.15 -0.23 -25.75
C MET A 118 -2.02 -1.05 -25.11
N THR A 119 -0.89 -0.39 -24.85
CA THR A 119 0.24 -0.96 -24.10
C THR A 119 0.55 -0.08 -22.90
N ILE A 120 1.09 -0.65 -21.85
CA ILE A 120 1.78 0.12 -20.79
C ILE A 120 3.06 0.64 -21.45
N ASP A 121 3.29 1.96 -21.40
CA ASP A 121 4.41 2.63 -22.08
C ASP A 121 5.20 3.55 -21.14
N GLU A 122 4.82 3.61 -19.88
CA GLU A 122 5.48 4.41 -18.83
C GLU A 122 5.79 3.55 -17.60
N GLY A 123 6.85 3.92 -16.88
CA GLY A 123 7.27 3.29 -15.63
C GLY A 123 8.72 2.82 -15.65
N ASN A 124 9.23 2.46 -14.49
CA ASN A 124 10.61 2.00 -14.35
C ASN A 124 10.84 0.71 -15.13
N GLY A 125 11.95 0.65 -15.89
CA GLY A 125 12.34 -0.54 -16.64
C GLY A 125 11.43 -0.88 -17.82
N ILE A 126 10.56 0.02 -18.26
CA ILE A 126 9.58 -0.22 -19.36
C ILE A 126 10.27 -0.67 -20.66
N GLU A 127 11.49 -0.20 -20.89
CA GLU A 127 12.30 -0.58 -22.06
C GLU A 127 12.58 -2.10 -22.15
N ASN A 128 12.44 -2.83 -21.05
CA ASN A 128 12.60 -4.27 -20.99
C ASN A 128 11.31 -5.04 -21.31
N TYR A 129 10.19 -4.35 -21.42
CA TYR A 129 8.86 -4.94 -21.56
C TYR A 129 8.10 -4.35 -22.77
N PRO A 130 8.62 -4.50 -24.00
CA PRO A 130 7.90 -4.03 -25.19
C PRO A 130 6.53 -4.74 -25.28
N ASP A 131 5.51 -4.02 -25.69
CA ASP A 131 4.14 -4.52 -25.83
C ASP A 131 3.48 -5.02 -24.53
N LEU A 132 3.93 -4.50 -23.34
CA LEU A 132 3.34 -4.85 -22.06
C LEU A 132 1.86 -4.46 -22.02
N LYS A 133 1.02 -5.41 -21.63
CA LYS A 133 -0.44 -5.22 -21.51
C LYS A 133 -0.85 -5.06 -20.05
N ILE A 134 -1.98 -4.41 -19.84
CA ILE A 134 -2.63 -4.35 -18.54
C ILE A 134 -3.00 -5.77 -18.09
N SER A 135 -2.86 -6.06 -16.80
CA SER A 135 -3.23 -7.35 -16.23
C SER A 135 -4.57 -7.25 -15.50
N THR A 136 -5.28 -8.35 -15.46
CA THR A 136 -6.51 -8.50 -14.68
C THR A 136 -6.21 -8.83 -13.22
N LEU A 137 -7.21 -8.68 -12.34
CA LEU A 137 -7.15 -9.16 -10.97
C LEU A 137 -6.83 -10.66 -10.90
N ASP A 138 -7.45 -11.48 -11.76
CA ASP A 138 -7.18 -12.92 -11.80
C ASP A 138 -5.70 -13.23 -12.09
N GLU A 139 -5.10 -12.56 -13.09
CA GLU A 139 -3.67 -12.70 -13.42
C GLU A 139 -2.74 -12.23 -12.30
N ALA A 140 -3.11 -11.14 -11.62
CA ALA A 140 -2.37 -10.67 -10.44
C ALA A 140 -2.36 -11.70 -9.31
N LEU A 141 -3.52 -12.31 -9.05
CA LEU A 141 -3.66 -13.36 -8.03
C LEU A 141 -2.84 -14.61 -8.39
N ASP A 142 -2.82 -15.03 -9.66
CA ASP A 142 -1.99 -16.14 -10.13
C ASP A 142 -0.51 -15.90 -9.83
N ILE A 143 -0.02 -14.66 -10.04
CA ILE A 143 1.37 -14.31 -9.72
C ILE A 143 1.61 -14.34 -8.22
N CYS A 144 0.71 -13.79 -7.42
CA CYS A 144 0.84 -13.83 -5.95
C CYS A 144 0.89 -15.27 -5.43
N GLU A 145 0.02 -16.15 -5.92
CA GLU A 145 0.02 -17.58 -5.58
C GLU A 145 1.34 -18.27 -6.00
N LYS A 146 1.81 -18.03 -7.23
CA LYS A 146 3.07 -18.58 -7.75
C LYS A 146 4.29 -18.32 -6.86
N TYR A 147 4.32 -17.13 -6.24
CA TYR A 147 5.44 -16.70 -5.39
C TYR A 147 5.12 -16.79 -3.89
N SER A 148 3.99 -17.39 -3.50
CA SER A 148 3.52 -17.45 -2.10
C SER A 148 3.50 -16.07 -1.44
N MET A 149 3.18 -15.02 -2.21
CA MET A 149 2.96 -13.67 -1.69
C MET A 149 1.50 -13.49 -1.26
N ARG A 150 1.27 -12.71 -0.22
CA ARG A 150 -0.07 -12.25 0.10
C ARG A 150 -0.51 -11.18 -0.91
N ALA A 151 -1.66 -11.33 -1.54
CA ALA A 151 -2.27 -10.28 -2.33
C ALA A 151 -2.87 -9.20 -1.41
N MET A 152 -2.42 -7.94 -1.55
CA MET A 152 -3.02 -6.77 -0.91
C MET A 152 -3.65 -5.92 -2.00
N ILE A 153 -4.97 -5.93 -2.08
CA ILE A 153 -5.74 -5.43 -3.21
C ILE A 153 -6.38 -4.10 -2.84
N GLU A 154 -5.92 -2.99 -3.42
CA GLU A 154 -6.57 -1.70 -3.25
C GLU A 154 -7.69 -1.52 -4.27
N ILE A 155 -8.90 -1.28 -3.76
CA ILE A 155 -10.04 -0.95 -4.61
C ILE A 155 -10.03 0.55 -4.88
N LYS A 156 -9.73 0.93 -6.13
CA LYS A 156 -9.64 2.34 -6.55
C LYS A 156 -10.93 2.84 -7.19
N GLY A 157 -11.74 1.95 -7.72
CA GLY A 157 -12.97 2.29 -8.45
C GLY A 157 -14.10 1.31 -8.21
N GLY A 158 -15.20 1.52 -8.91
CA GLY A 158 -16.42 0.75 -8.72
C GLY A 158 -17.30 1.30 -7.59
N LYS A 159 -18.52 0.77 -7.51
CA LYS A 159 -19.50 1.10 -6.49
C LYS A 159 -19.61 -0.02 -5.47
N SER A 160 -20.33 0.23 -4.36
CA SER A 160 -20.59 -0.79 -3.34
C SER A 160 -21.21 -2.08 -3.90
N GLU A 161 -22.08 -1.95 -4.92
CA GLU A 161 -22.71 -3.09 -5.59
C GLU A 161 -21.73 -3.97 -6.39
N ASP A 162 -20.59 -3.41 -6.85
CA ASP A 162 -19.57 -4.14 -7.61
C ASP A 162 -18.69 -5.01 -6.71
N MET A 163 -18.68 -4.76 -5.40
CA MET A 163 -17.81 -5.45 -4.43
C MET A 163 -18.06 -6.95 -4.41
N LYS A 164 -19.31 -7.37 -4.67
CA LYS A 164 -19.61 -8.78 -4.80
C LYS A 164 -18.78 -9.48 -5.89
N SER A 165 -18.51 -8.82 -6.99
CA SER A 165 -17.74 -9.41 -8.10
C SER A 165 -16.29 -9.66 -7.73
N VAL A 166 -15.67 -8.76 -6.91
CA VAL A 166 -14.32 -8.99 -6.36
C VAL A 166 -14.33 -10.20 -5.43
N LEU A 167 -15.28 -10.27 -4.50
CA LEU A 167 -15.40 -11.39 -3.57
C LEU A 167 -15.69 -12.71 -4.28
N ASP A 168 -16.48 -12.69 -5.37
CA ASP A 168 -16.74 -13.87 -6.21
C ASP A 168 -15.47 -14.36 -6.94
N ILE A 169 -14.55 -13.46 -7.33
CA ILE A 169 -13.25 -13.82 -7.90
C ILE A 169 -12.39 -14.50 -6.82
N LEU A 170 -12.27 -13.88 -5.65
CA LEU A 170 -11.49 -14.42 -4.54
C LEU A 170 -12.04 -15.77 -4.06
N GLY A 171 -13.34 -15.89 -3.92
CA GLY A 171 -14.00 -17.11 -3.44
C GLY A 171 -13.88 -18.35 -4.36
N LYS A 172 -13.39 -18.20 -5.58
CA LYS A 172 -13.10 -19.31 -6.50
C LYS A 172 -11.72 -19.95 -6.29
N ARG A 173 -10.89 -19.37 -5.42
CA ARG A 173 -9.48 -19.74 -5.23
C ARG A 173 -9.25 -20.30 -3.84
N ALA A 174 -8.18 -21.06 -3.68
CA ALA A 174 -7.68 -21.50 -2.38
C ALA A 174 -6.30 -20.89 -2.17
N PHE A 175 -6.20 -19.91 -1.30
CA PHE A 175 -4.99 -19.17 -1.03
C PHE A 175 -4.13 -19.84 0.03
N GLU A 176 -2.81 -19.87 -0.15
CA GLU A 176 -1.87 -20.19 0.92
C GLU A 176 -1.83 -19.07 1.96
N LYS A 177 -1.85 -17.82 1.50
CA LYS A 177 -2.00 -16.62 2.30
C LYS A 177 -3.26 -15.88 1.88
N GLU A 178 -4.25 -15.84 2.77
CA GLU A 178 -5.52 -15.17 2.51
C GLU A 178 -5.31 -13.72 2.03
N PRO A 179 -6.00 -13.29 0.97
CA PRO A 179 -5.88 -11.94 0.46
C PRO A 179 -6.33 -10.91 1.48
N LEU A 180 -5.88 -9.67 1.31
CA LEU A 180 -6.25 -8.52 2.09
C LEU A 180 -6.80 -7.46 1.14
N ILE A 181 -8.00 -6.97 1.42
CA ILE A 181 -8.58 -5.82 0.72
C ILE A 181 -8.22 -4.54 1.46
N ILE A 182 -7.84 -3.51 0.72
CA ILE A 182 -7.62 -2.17 1.27
C ILE A 182 -8.42 -1.14 0.48
N ASP A 183 -9.00 -0.16 1.15
CA ASP A 183 -9.84 0.84 0.49
C ASP A 183 -9.93 2.13 1.33
N PHE A 184 -9.99 3.28 0.65
CA PHE A 184 -10.27 4.59 1.25
C PHE A 184 -11.76 4.90 1.40
N ASP A 185 -12.63 4.17 0.72
CA ASP A 185 -14.06 4.42 0.67
C ASP A 185 -14.80 3.62 1.75
N LYS A 186 -15.41 4.35 2.70
CA LYS A 186 -16.16 3.75 3.81
C LYS A 186 -17.37 2.93 3.35
N ASP A 187 -18.04 3.35 2.28
CA ASP A 187 -19.25 2.67 1.80
C ASP A 187 -18.88 1.34 1.15
N ARG A 188 -17.80 1.27 0.36
CA ARG A 188 -17.29 0.02 -0.20
C ARG A 188 -16.76 -0.93 0.89
N VAL A 189 -16.00 -0.42 1.87
CA VAL A 189 -15.55 -1.19 3.03
C VAL A 189 -16.72 -1.81 3.78
N SER A 190 -17.77 -1.01 4.07
CA SER A 190 -18.96 -1.49 4.75
C SER A 190 -19.71 -2.53 3.93
N ALA A 191 -19.89 -2.30 2.61
CA ALA A 191 -20.54 -3.24 1.71
C ALA A 191 -19.80 -4.59 1.63
N MET A 192 -18.45 -4.57 1.52
CA MET A 192 -17.65 -5.80 1.54
C MET A 192 -17.82 -6.55 2.86
N ARG A 193 -17.79 -5.85 4.00
CA ARG A 193 -17.99 -6.46 5.32
C ARG A 193 -19.38 -7.03 5.52
N GLU A 194 -20.40 -6.44 4.90
CA GLU A 194 -21.76 -7.00 4.89
C GLU A 194 -21.84 -8.32 4.10
N LEU A 195 -21.14 -8.37 2.95
CA LEU A 195 -21.11 -9.53 2.05
C LEU A 195 -20.26 -10.67 2.61
N ASP A 196 -19.11 -10.35 3.22
CA ASP A 196 -18.21 -11.34 3.81
C ASP A 196 -17.73 -10.88 5.21
N LYS A 197 -18.07 -11.68 6.23
CA LYS A 197 -17.71 -11.38 7.62
C LYS A 197 -16.28 -11.77 7.99
N ASN A 198 -15.59 -12.55 7.15
CA ASN A 198 -14.30 -13.14 7.46
C ASN A 198 -13.14 -12.53 6.68
N ILE A 199 -13.40 -11.99 5.47
CA ILE A 199 -12.34 -11.39 4.67
C ILE A 199 -11.62 -10.30 5.45
N GLU A 200 -10.31 -10.27 5.39
CA GLU A 200 -9.54 -9.19 6.02
C GLU A 200 -9.61 -7.93 5.17
N ILE A 201 -10.02 -6.84 5.80
CA ILE A 201 -10.17 -5.54 5.16
C ILE A 201 -9.46 -4.50 6.01
N TRP A 202 -8.72 -3.58 5.40
CA TRP A 202 -8.17 -2.42 6.09
C TRP A 202 -8.68 -1.13 5.45
N TYR A 203 -9.14 -0.24 6.32
CA TYR A 203 -9.55 1.09 5.92
C TYR A 203 -8.34 2.00 5.78
N LEU A 204 -8.15 2.58 4.59
CA LEU A 204 -7.04 3.49 4.30
C LEU A 204 -7.39 4.92 4.67
N VAL A 205 -6.46 5.60 5.34
CA VAL A 205 -6.63 6.99 5.74
C VAL A 205 -5.34 7.78 5.62
N ASN A 206 -5.44 9.05 5.29
CA ASN A 206 -4.32 9.96 5.47
C ASN A 206 -4.04 10.22 6.96
N LYS A 207 -5.10 10.29 7.78
CA LYS A 207 -5.05 10.66 9.19
C LYS A 207 -5.86 9.72 10.06
N ILE A 208 -5.26 9.25 11.15
CA ILE A 208 -5.99 8.50 12.19
C ILE A 208 -6.68 9.51 13.11
N GLU A 209 -8.01 9.55 13.04
CA GLU A 209 -8.88 10.38 13.88
C GLU A 209 -9.82 9.48 14.72
N ASP A 210 -10.62 10.06 15.61
CA ASP A 210 -11.49 9.26 16.48
C ASP A 210 -12.53 8.48 15.67
N ASP A 211 -13.11 9.12 14.67
CA ASP A 211 -14.08 8.50 13.74
C ASP A 211 -13.47 7.38 12.89
N THR A 212 -12.16 7.46 12.60
CA THR A 212 -11.42 6.38 11.92
C THR A 212 -11.34 5.13 12.78
N ILE A 213 -11.00 5.32 14.06
CA ILE A 213 -10.91 4.23 15.03
C ILE A 213 -12.29 3.62 15.29
N GLU A 214 -13.32 4.44 15.44
CA GLU A 214 -14.70 4.00 15.61
C GLU A 214 -15.17 3.16 14.41
N PHE A 215 -15.01 3.69 13.19
CA PHE A 215 -15.33 2.98 11.95
C PHE A 215 -14.61 1.64 11.82
N ALA A 216 -13.31 1.61 12.12
CA ALA A 216 -12.52 0.38 12.05
C ALA A 216 -13.03 -0.69 13.02
N LYS A 217 -13.46 -0.30 14.22
CA LYS A 217 -14.07 -1.23 15.21
C LYS A 217 -15.43 -1.74 14.75
N GLU A 218 -16.30 -0.86 14.28
CA GLU A 218 -17.65 -1.22 13.82
C GLU A 218 -17.61 -2.21 12.65
N ASN A 219 -16.64 -2.02 11.73
CA ASN A 219 -16.48 -2.86 10.56
C ASN A 219 -15.43 -3.98 10.74
N SER A 220 -14.84 -4.13 11.92
CA SER A 220 -13.78 -5.12 12.19
C SER A 220 -12.66 -5.04 11.16
N THR A 221 -12.14 -3.82 10.89
CA THR A 221 -11.05 -3.60 9.93
C THR A 221 -9.74 -3.23 10.61
N GLY A 222 -8.61 -3.44 9.93
CA GLY A 222 -7.38 -2.76 10.22
C GLY A 222 -7.40 -1.31 9.70
N ILE A 223 -6.33 -0.56 9.97
CA ILE A 223 -6.11 0.80 9.46
C ILE A 223 -4.76 0.88 8.75
N GLY A 224 -4.78 1.29 7.47
CA GLY A 224 -3.60 1.70 6.73
C GLY A 224 -3.45 3.22 6.71
N PHE A 225 -2.37 3.76 7.25
CA PHE A 225 -2.21 5.20 7.41
C PHE A 225 -0.98 5.78 6.70
N ASN A 226 -1.07 7.05 6.31
CA ASN A 226 0.02 7.80 5.71
C ASN A 226 1.09 8.14 6.76
N PHE A 227 2.33 7.61 6.58
CA PHE A 227 3.46 7.88 7.49
C PHE A 227 3.88 9.36 7.51
N GLY A 228 3.67 10.08 6.42
CA GLY A 228 4.07 11.49 6.28
C GLY A 228 3.25 12.47 7.14
N ILE A 229 2.24 12.00 7.86
CA ILE A 229 1.41 12.82 8.74
C ILE A 229 1.86 12.66 10.21
N PRO A 230 2.59 13.64 10.79
CA PRO A 230 3.17 13.49 12.14
C PRO A 230 2.16 13.20 13.24
N LYS A 231 0.91 13.64 13.09
CA LYS A 231 -0.16 13.38 14.06
C LYS A 231 -0.49 11.90 14.21
N ASN A 232 -0.31 11.11 13.17
CA ASN A 232 -0.60 9.67 13.19
C ASN A 232 0.23 8.93 14.23
N TYR A 233 1.49 9.32 14.42
CA TYR A 233 2.39 8.67 15.40
C TYR A 233 1.88 8.75 16.84
N PHE A 234 1.11 9.79 17.20
CA PHE A 234 0.49 9.93 18.52
C PHE A 234 -0.78 9.08 18.66
N ARG A 235 -1.35 8.58 17.55
CA ARG A 235 -2.56 7.77 17.53
C ARG A 235 -2.30 6.27 17.44
N ILE A 236 -1.08 5.87 17.08
CA ILE A 236 -0.71 4.45 16.90
C ILE A 236 -1.07 3.62 18.13
N LYS A 237 -0.58 4.05 19.32
CA LYS A 237 -0.82 3.31 20.57
C LYS A 237 -2.28 3.29 20.99
N ASP A 238 -3.03 4.35 20.71
CA ASP A 238 -4.47 4.40 20.95
C ASP A 238 -5.21 3.37 20.10
N ALA A 239 -4.98 3.36 18.78
CA ALA A 239 -5.59 2.37 17.87
C ALA A 239 -5.21 0.92 18.26
N GLN A 240 -3.93 0.66 18.52
CA GLN A 240 -3.44 -0.66 18.95
C GLN A 240 -4.09 -1.12 20.25
N SER A 241 -4.28 -0.21 21.23
CA SER A 241 -4.91 -0.55 22.52
C SER A 241 -6.38 -0.96 22.36
N GLN A 242 -7.00 -0.63 21.26
CA GLN A 242 -8.35 -1.03 20.88
C GLN A 242 -8.40 -2.27 19.97
N GLY A 243 -7.26 -2.96 19.80
CA GLY A 243 -7.14 -4.20 19.03
C GLY A 243 -7.06 -4.01 17.52
N ILE A 244 -6.81 -2.78 17.04
CA ILE A 244 -6.74 -2.49 15.61
C ILE A 244 -5.32 -2.79 15.09
N THR A 245 -5.22 -3.61 14.05
CA THR A 245 -3.98 -3.83 13.30
C THR A 245 -3.66 -2.60 12.46
N LEU A 246 -2.38 -2.22 12.44
CA LEU A 246 -1.92 -1.03 11.70
C LEU A 246 -0.94 -1.40 10.59
N ALA A 247 -1.11 -0.71 9.47
CA ALA A 247 -0.17 -0.65 8.36
C ALA A 247 0.21 0.80 8.05
N SER A 248 1.35 1.00 7.39
CA SER A 248 1.78 2.33 6.95
C SER A 248 2.28 2.34 5.52
N TRP A 249 1.97 3.40 4.79
CA TRP A 249 2.29 3.59 3.36
C TRP A 249 2.71 5.03 3.07
N THR A 250 3.47 5.35 2.02
CA THR A 250 4.41 4.47 1.32
C THR A 250 5.80 4.82 1.84
N VAL A 251 6.47 3.86 2.46
CA VAL A 251 7.69 4.10 3.28
C VAL A 251 8.92 3.68 2.49
N ASP A 252 9.61 4.64 1.88
CA ASP A 252 10.83 4.43 1.09
C ASP A 252 12.10 4.87 1.82
N PHE A 253 11.99 5.17 3.11
CA PHE A 253 13.07 5.72 3.91
C PHE A 253 13.31 4.86 5.17
N LEU A 254 14.46 4.18 5.23
CA LEU A 254 14.81 3.25 6.31
C LEU A 254 14.62 3.80 7.73
N PRO A 255 15.02 5.06 8.04
CA PRO A 255 14.77 5.63 9.36
C PRO A 255 13.31 5.66 9.78
N VAL A 256 12.39 5.84 8.85
CA VAL A 256 10.94 5.80 9.14
C VAL A 256 10.48 4.37 9.39
N LEU A 257 11.01 3.42 8.62
CA LEU A 257 10.76 1.99 8.82
C LEU A 257 11.16 1.57 10.24
N ASP A 258 12.37 1.92 10.69
CA ASP A 258 12.85 1.60 12.05
C ASP A 258 11.92 2.17 13.13
N VAL A 259 11.43 3.41 12.94
CA VAL A 259 10.48 4.04 13.88
C VAL A 259 9.15 3.29 13.89
N LEU A 260 8.61 2.95 12.73
CA LEU A 260 7.35 2.22 12.64
C LEU A 260 7.45 0.82 13.25
N CYS A 261 8.56 0.11 13.02
CA CYS A 261 8.84 -1.17 13.67
C CYS A 261 8.92 -1.02 15.20
N ALA A 262 9.61 0.00 15.69
CA ALA A 262 9.69 0.28 17.13
C ALA A 262 8.33 0.65 17.76
N LEU A 263 7.38 1.14 16.96
CA LEU A 263 6.00 1.40 17.34
C LEU A 263 5.07 0.21 17.12
N ASP A 264 5.61 -0.94 16.72
CA ASP A 264 4.87 -2.18 16.46
C ASP A 264 3.84 -2.07 15.32
N VAL A 265 4.17 -1.27 14.28
CA VAL A 265 3.41 -1.24 13.02
C VAL A 265 3.88 -2.39 12.16
N LYS A 266 3.07 -3.44 12.01
CA LYS A 266 3.49 -4.72 11.46
C LYS A 266 3.63 -4.75 9.94
N TYR A 267 2.82 -3.98 9.23
CA TYR A 267 2.79 -3.98 7.76
C TYR A 267 3.26 -2.65 7.21
N ILE A 268 4.22 -2.72 6.31
CA ILE A 268 4.85 -1.52 5.74
C ILE A 268 4.95 -1.66 4.24
N THR A 269 4.25 -0.77 3.54
CA THR A 269 4.23 -0.72 2.07
C THR A 269 5.35 0.18 1.56
N THR A 270 6.12 -0.28 0.58
CA THR A 270 7.29 0.42 0.02
C THR A 270 7.41 0.22 -1.49
N ASN A 271 7.96 1.22 -2.21
CA ASN A 271 8.19 1.14 -3.67
C ASN A 271 9.48 0.40 -4.03
N ARG A 272 10.39 0.17 -3.10
CA ARG A 272 11.76 -0.22 -3.43
C ARG A 272 12.27 -1.38 -2.58
N ILE A 273 13.26 -2.09 -3.11
CA ILE A 273 14.03 -3.05 -2.30
C ILE A 273 14.71 -2.25 -1.19
N LEU A 274 14.39 -2.61 0.04
CA LEU A 274 15.14 -2.16 1.20
C LEU A 274 16.35 -3.09 1.36
N PRO A 275 17.55 -2.55 1.45
CA PRO A 275 18.79 -3.32 1.43
C PRO A 275 18.89 -4.31 2.59
#